data_5787a14be992b140fb56da2fe321b96b
#
_entry.id   5787a14be992b140fb56da2fe321b96b
#
_cell.length_a   1.000
_cell.length_b   1.000
_cell.length_c   1.000
_cell.angle_alpha   90.00
_cell.angle_beta   90.00
_cell.angle_gamma   90.00
#
_symmetry.space_group_name_H-M   'P 1'
#
loop_
_entity.id
_entity.type
_entity.pdbx_description
1 polymer ?
#
loop_
_entity_poly.entity_id
_entity_poly.type
_entity_poly.pdbx_seq_one_letter_code
_entity_poly.pdbx_strand_id
1 'polypeptide(L)'
;HGVKGGKKKTKGDIKMTEEPEGIEFVDFETFMKVDLRVGKITSVEDHPNADKLYVVKLDDGTDNGRTICAGLKNYYTIDEMTGKTVVFVSNLKPRPLRGITSEGMMLAADDGEGNVKLITVDGDIGTGSQVR
;
A
#
# COMPACT_ATOMS: atom_id res chain seq x y z
N HIS A 1 9.44 9.98 10.12
CA HIS A 1 9.78 9.60 10.00
C HIS A 1 10.35 8.61 10.05
N GLY A 2 10.37 8.17 9.99
CA GLY A 2 10.74 7.19 9.99
C GLY A 2 11.68 6.58 10.11
N VAL A 3 12.13 5.87 10.11
CA VAL A 3 13.07 5.38 10.24
C VAL A 3 13.47 4.31 9.98
N LYS A 4 13.86 3.71 9.96
CA LYS A 4 14.26 2.73 9.80
C LYS A 4 15.07 2.32 9.43
N GLY A 5 15.28 2.05 9.46
CA GLY A 5 16.20 1.85 9.23
C GLY A 5 17.26 1.09 9.26
N GLY A 6 18.25 1.33 8.88
CA GLY A 6 19.32 0.54 8.79
C GLY A 6 19.76 -0.07 10.02
N LYS A 7 19.78 0.64 11.05
CA LYS A 7 20.21 0.14 12.17
C LYS A 7 19.16 -0.50 12.83
N LYS A 8 19.11 -1.71 12.87
CA LYS A 8 18.06 -2.31 13.40
C LYS A 8 18.28 -2.60 14.77
N LYS A 9 17.62 -2.06 15.61
CA LYS A 9 17.64 -2.38 16.96
C LYS A 9 16.42 -3.17 17.15
N THR A 10 16.10 -3.52 18.29
CA THR A 10 14.87 -4.22 18.52
C THR A 10 13.82 -3.25 18.22
N LYS A 11 12.66 -3.69 17.96
CA LYS A 11 11.69 -2.90 17.53
C LYS A 11 11.41 -1.82 18.36
N GLY A 12 11.21 -1.85 19.46
CA GLY A 12 10.88 -0.72 20.23
C GLY A 12 12.00 0.19 20.49
N ASP A 13 13.18 -0.19 20.05
CA ASP A 13 14.31 0.61 20.29
C ASP A 13 14.73 1.57 19.25
N ILE A 14 13.94 1.76 18.24
CA ILE A 14 14.32 2.70 17.22
C ILE A 14 14.31 4.07 17.82
N LYS A 15 15.43 4.76 17.75
CA LYS A 15 15.51 6.07 18.30
C LYS A 15 15.23 7.08 17.27
N MET A 16 14.15 7.78 17.43
CA MET A 16 13.75 8.74 16.44
C MET A 16 14.63 9.97 16.40
N THR A 17 15.45 10.16 17.41
CA THR A 17 16.32 11.32 17.41
C THR A 17 17.64 11.07 16.73
N GLU A 18 17.94 9.82 16.38
CA GLU A 18 19.17 9.53 15.69
C GLU A 18 18.90 9.24 14.27
N GLU A 19 19.73 9.72 13.38
CA GLU A 19 19.58 9.40 12.00
C GLU A 19 20.23 8.08 11.73
N PRO A 20 19.51 7.13 11.18
CA PRO A 20 20.10 5.85 10.83
C PRO A 20 21.08 6.09 9.71
N GLU A 21 22.19 5.40 9.77
CA GLU A 21 23.16 5.50 8.75
C GLU A 21 22.64 4.98 7.46
N GLY A 22 22.97 5.59 6.38
CA GLY A 22 22.57 5.14 5.07
C GLY A 22 21.21 5.60 4.60
N ILE A 23 20.50 6.37 5.41
CA ILE A 23 19.21 6.85 4.99
C ILE A 23 19.37 8.20 4.32
N GLU A 24 18.83 8.31 3.11
CA GLU A 24 18.82 9.55 2.40
C GLU A 24 17.58 10.31 2.78
N PHE A 25 17.70 11.60 3.01
CA PHE A 25 16.55 12.42 3.27
C PHE A 25 15.85 12.74 1.96
N VAL A 26 14.54 12.84 2.00
CA VAL A 26 13.72 13.21 0.87
C VAL A 26 13.14 14.58 1.19
N ASP A 27 13.30 15.54 0.29
CA ASP A 27 12.73 16.84 0.54
C ASP A 27 11.23 16.82 0.29
N PHE A 28 10.55 17.84 0.75
CA PHE A 28 9.12 17.90 0.68
C PHE A 28 8.62 17.89 -0.75
N GLU A 29 9.29 18.57 -1.63
CA GLU A 29 8.87 18.64 -3.02
C GLU A 29 8.93 17.28 -3.69
N THR A 30 9.94 16.49 -3.40
CA THR A 30 10.06 15.15 -3.95
C THR A 30 8.94 14.26 -3.40
N PHE A 31 8.67 14.36 -2.10
CA PHE A 31 7.59 13.57 -1.52
C PHE A 31 6.25 13.95 -2.14
N MET A 32 6.03 15.20 -2.43
CA MET A 32 4.77 15.64 -3.01
C MET A 32 4.53 15.13 -4.44
N LYS A 33 5.55 14.53 -5.05
CA LYS A 33 5.34 13.93 -6.36
C LYS A 33 4.60 12.60 -6.24
N VAL A 34 4.58 12.00 -5.06
CA VAL A 34 3.87 10.75 -4.85
C VAL A 34 2.42 11.09 -4.53
N ASP A 35 1.49 10.59 -5.32
CA ASP A 35 0.08 10.89 -5.11
C ASP A 35 -0.58 9.75 -4.35
N LEU A 36 -0.92 9.99 -3.11
CA LEU A 36 -1.56 9.00 -2.26
C LEU A 36 -3.05 9.32 -2.15
N ARG A 37 -3.87 8.30 -2.31
CA ARG A 37 -5.32 8.48 -2.27
C ARG A 37 -6.00 7.41 -1.43
N VAL A 38 -7.20 7.70 -0.99
CA VAL A 38 -8.03 6.75 -0.27
C VAL A 38 -8.85 5.97 -1.28
N GLY A 39 -8.91 4.68 -1.11
CA GLY A 39 -9.73 3.82 -1.96
C GLY A 39 -10.48 2.79 -1.14
N LYS A 40 -11.44 2.14 -1.77
CA LYS A 40 -12.18 1.09 -1.11
C LYS A 40 -12.14 -0.16 -1.96
N ILE A 41 -11.83 -1.28 -1.36
CA ILE A 41 -11.73 -2.55 -2.08
C ILE A 41 -13.13 -3.05 -2.36
N THR A 42 -13.48 -3.18 -3.63
CA THR A 42 -14.82 -3.63 -4.03
C THR A 42 -14.84 -5.12 -4.37
N SER A 43 -13.74 -5.66 -4.85
CA SER A 43 -13.67 -7.10 -5.07
C SER A 43 -12.23 -7.58 -5.04
N VAL A 44 -12.03 -8.83 -4.72
CA VAL A 44 -10.71 -9.46 -4.67
C VAL A 44 -10.86 -10.84 -5.27
N GLU A 45 -9.96 -11.21 -6.17
CA GLU A 45 -9.94 -12.51 -6.78
C GLU A 45 -8.54 -13.03 -6.83
N ASP A 46 -8.39 -14.35 -6.93
CA ASP A 46 -7.09 -14.94 -7.15
C ASP A 46 -6.62 -14.56 -8.54
N HIS A 47 -5.34 -14.24 -8.69
CA HIS A 47 -4.79 -13.99 -10.01
C HIS A 47 -4.72 -15.32 -10.76
N PRO A 48 -5.22 -15.38 -11.97
CA PRO A 48 -5.29 -16.67 -12.69
C PRO A 48 -3.94 -17.24 -13.10
N ASN A 49 -2.93 -16.41 -13.17
CA ASN A 49 -1.61 -16.84 -13.65
C ASN A 49 -0.48 -16.60 -12.67
N ALA A 50 -0.79 -16.17 -11.46
CA ALA A 50 0.24 -15.89 -10.47
C ALA A 50 -0.26 -16.31 -9.09
N ASP A 51 0.29 -17.40 -8.58
CA ASP A 51 -0.22 -18.03 -7.38
C ASP A 51 -0.18 -17.18 -6.13
N LYS A 52 0.68 -16.22 -6.07
CA LYS A 52 0.83 -15.42 -4.86
C LYS A 52 0.14 -14.08 -4.91
N LEU A 53 -0.56 -13.81 -5.99
CA LEU A 53 -1.17 -12.51 -6.16
C LEU A 53 -2.69 -12.56 -6.12
N TYR A 54 -3.27 -11.52 -5.56
CA TYR A 54 -4.68 -11.22 -5.69
C TYR A 54 -4.84 -10.15 -6.76
N VAL A 55 -5.96 -10.18 -7.46
CA VAL A 55 -6.38 -9.08 -8.33
C VAL A 55 -7.45 -8.32 -7.57
N VAL A 56 -7.14 -7.07 -7.25
CA VAL A 56 -8.00 -6.25 -6.41
C VAL A 56 -8.64 -5.17 -7.26
N LYS A 57 -9.96 -5.03 -7.16
CA LYS A 57 -10.65 -3.93 -7.81
C LYS A 57 -10.89 -2.89 -6.74
N LEU A 58 -10.55 -1.66 -7.07
CA LEU A 58 -10.57 -0.58 -6.10
C LEU A 58 -11.44 0.55 -6.59
N ASP A 59 -12.36 0.99 -5.75
CA ASP A 59 -13.08 2.22 -5.98
C ASP A 59 -12.11 3.34 -5.60
N ASP A 60 -11.64 4.09 -6.57
CA ASP A 60 -10.66 5.14 -6.37
C ASP A 60 -11.27 6.53 -6.52
N GLY A 61 -12.58 6.61 -6.51
CA GLY A 61 -13.27 7.87 -6.67
C GLY A 61 -13.59 8.21 -8.12
N THR A 62 -13.09 7.43 -9.08
CA THR A 62 -13.42 7.63 -10.50
C THR A 62 -14.50 6.63 -10.90
N ASP A 63 -15.13 6.87 -12.04
CA ASP A 63 -16.21 6.02 -12.50
C ASP A 63 -15.80 4.57 -12.72
N ASN A 64 -14.61 4.35 -13.23
CA ASN A 64 -14.18 3.01 -13.58
C ASN A 64 -13.33 2.31 -12.52
N GLY A 65 -12.88 3.04 -11.55
CA GLY A 65 -11.98 2.49 -10.55
C GLY A 65 -10.67 2.05 -11.15
N ARG A 66 -9.99 1.16 -10.46
CA ARG A 66 -8.70 0.65 -10.96
C ARG A 66 -8.48 -0.77 -10.47
N THR A 67 -7.51 -1.41 -11.09
CA THR A 67 -7.11 -2.77 -10.74
C THR A 67 -5.71 -2.72 -10.17
N ILE A 68 -5.50 -3.40 -9.06
CA ILE A 68 -4.18 -3.50 -8.42
C ILE A 68 -3.92 -4.97 -8.15
N CYS A 69 -2.73 -5.45 -8.52
CA CYS A 69 -2.31 -6.79 -8.16
C CYS A 69 -1.51 -6.71 -6.86
N ALA A 70 -1.86 -7.51 -5.89
CA ALA A 70 -1.25 -7.42 -4.57
C ALA A 70 -0.83 -8.76 -4.02
N GLY A 71 0.39 -8.82 -3.48
CA GLY A 71 0.93 -10.06 -2.92
C GLY A 71 0.54 -10.24 -1.47
N LEU A 72 -0.75 -10.32 -1.21
CA LEU A 72 -1.26 -10.35 0.16
C LEU A 72 -1.92 -11.66 0.56
N LYS A 73 -1.77 -12.71 -0.26
CA LYS A 73 -2.45 -13.98 0.02
C LYS A 73 -2.04 -14.61 1.34
N ASN A 74 -0.82 -14.41 1.77
CA ASN A 74 -0.37 -15.01 3.02
C ASN A 74 -0.83 -14.24 4.24
N TYR A 75 -1.45 -13.08 4.04
CA TYR A 75 -1.78 -12.20 5.17
C TYR A 75 -3.26 -11.90 5.28
N TYR A 76 -4.01 -12.01 4.19
CA TYR A 76 -5.43 -11.71 4.18
C TYR A 76 -6.18 -12.70 3.31
N THR A 77 -7.38 -13.06 3.73
CA THR A 77 -8.29 -13.81 2.88
C THR A 77 -9.06 -12.81 2.01
N ILE A 78 -9.70 -13.30 0.97
CA ILE A 78 -10.51 -12.48 0.09
C ILE A 78 -11.60 -11.77 0.91
N ASP A 79 -12.26 -12.50 1.81
CA ASP A 79 -13.34 -11.91 2.59
C ASP A 79 -12.83 -10.83 3.55
N GLU A 80 -11.65 -11.01 4.09
CA GLU A 80 -11.08 -10.01 4.98
C GLU A 80 -10.76 -8.72 4.25
N MET A 81 -10.37 -8.81 3.01
CA MET A 81 -9.98 -7.63 2.25
C MET A 81 -11.17 -6.89 1.67
N THR A 82 -12.19 -7.62 1.24
CA THR A 82 -13.30 -7.01 0.53
C THR A 82 -14.03 -6.02 1.41
N GLY A 83 -14.20 -4.82 0.94
CA GLY A 83 -14.87 -3.76 1.69
C GLY A 83 -13.95 -2.87 2.51
N LYS A 84 -12.64 -3.20 2.58
CA LYS A 84 -11.74 -2.37 3.38
C LYS A 84 -11.44 -1.06 2.69
N THR A 85 -11.26 -0.05 3.51
CA THR A 85 -10.75 1.25 3.05
C THR A 85 -9.24 1.20 3.16
N VAL A 86 -8.55 1.60 2.13
CA VAL A 86 -7.09 1.53 2.05
C VAL A 86 -6.50 2.82 1.54
N VAL A 87 -5.21 2.96 1.67
CA VAL A 87 -4.46 4.07 1.09
C VAL A 87 -3.60 3.47 -0.01
N PHE A 88 -3.62 4.08 -1.18
CA PHE A 88 -2.85 3.55 -2.30
C PHE A 88 -2.09 4.66 -3.03
N VAL A 89 -1.04 4.27 -3.72
CA VAL A 89 -0.27 5.19 -4.54
C VAL A 89 -0.90 5.19 -5.92
N SER A 90 -1.43 6.33 -6.33
CA SER A 90 -2.20 6.40 -7.56
C SER A 90 -1.37 6.64 -8.79
N ASN A 91 -0.23 7.22 -8.65
CA ASN A 91 0.58 7.64 -9.80
C ASN A 91 1.85 6.83 -10.03
N LEU A 92 1.85 5.56 -9.62
CA LEU A 92 2.90 4.67 -10.03
C LEU A 92 2.66 4.28 -11.47
N LYS A 93 3.74 4.05 -12.20
CA LYS A 93 3.59 3.59 -13.56
C LYS A 93 2.91 2.24 -13.55
N PRO A 94 1.91 2.02 -14.40
CA PRO A 94 1.25 0.73 -14.46
C PRO A 94 2.24 -0.38 -14.81
N ARG A 95 2.08 -1.53 -14.21
CA ARG A 95 2.97 -2.67 -14.42
C ARG A 95 2.19 -3.88 -14.87
N PRO A 96 2.58 -4.51 -15.98
CA PRO A 96 1.94 -5.76 -16.37
C PRO A 96 2.50 -6.89 -15.50
N LEU A 97 1.61 -7.64 -14.86
CA LEU A 97 1.99 -8.75 -14.00
C LEU A 97 1.24 -10.00 -14.47
N ARG A 98 1.92 -10.82 -15.23
CA ARG A 98 1.35 -12.07 -15.73
C ARG A 98 0.03 -11.87 -16.45
N GLY A 99 -0.05 -10.87 -17.28
CA GLY A 99 -1.23 -10.64 -18.12
C GLY A 99 -2.27 -9.67 -17.55
N ILE A 100 -2.09 -9.20 -16.33
CA ILE A 100 -2.98 -8.22 -15.75
C ILE A 100 -2.16 -7.00 -15.37
N THR A 101 -2.61 -5.84 -15.80
CA THR A 101 -1.90 -4.61 -15.51
C THR A 101 -2.31 -4.08 -14.14
N SER A 102 -1.33 -3.90 -13.27
CA SER A 102 -1.55 -3.34 -11.94
C SER A 102 -1.39 -1.83 -12.02
N GLU A 103 -2.39 -1.09 -11.56
CA GLU A 103 -2.46 0.35 -11.70
C GLU A 103 -2.23 1.08 -10.38
N GLY A 104 -1.24 0.65 -9.66
CA GLY A 104 -0.91 1.29 -8.39
C GLY A 104 -0.49 0.27 -7.36
N MET A 105 -0.39 0.74 -6.13
CA MET A 105 0.05 -0.10 -5.03
C MET A 105 -0.67 0.32 -3.77
N MET A 106 -1.24 -0.62 -3.04
CA MET A 106 -1.81 -0.34 -1.73
C MET A 106 -0.68 -0.30 -0.72
N LEU A 107 -0.75 0.60 0.23
CA LEU A 107 0.26 0.70 1.27
C LEU A 107 -0.05 -0.28 2.39
N ALA A 108 0.99 -0.87 2.93
CA ALA A 108 0.86 -1.79 4.05
C ALA A 108 2.05 -1.62 4.98
N ALA A 109 1.83 -1.87 6.24
CA ALA A 109 2.89 -1.87 7.22
C ALA A 109 3.40 -3.30 7.37
N ASP A 110 4.69 -3.46 7.39
CA ASP A 110 5.35 -4.77 7.48
C ASP A 110 6.35 -4.68 8.62
N ASP A 111 6.22 -5.50 9.64
CA ASP A 111 7.12 -5.43 10.79
C ASP A 111 8.38 -6.27 10.61
N GLY A 112 8.53 -6.89 9.46
CA GLY A 112 9.71 -7.72 9.20
C GLY A 112 9.67 -9.06 9.90
N GLU A 113 8.58 -9.39 10.56
CA GLU A 113 8.46 -10.63 11.31
C GLU A 113 7.22 -11.43 10.90
N GLY A 114 6.78 -11.23 9.71
CA GLY A 114 5.66 -12.00 9.19
C GLY A 114 4.30 -11.34 9.35
N ASN A 115 4.24 -10.13 9.86
CA ASN A 115 2.97 -9.43 10.00
C ASN A 115 2.89 -8.31 8.99
N VAL A 116 1.82 -8.30 8.22
CA VAL A 116 1.60 -7.26 7.22
C VAL A 116 0.16 -6.77 7.39
N LYS A 117 -0.02 -5.47 7.53
CA LYS A 117 -1.33 -4.88 7.72
C LYS A 117 -1.54 -3.72 6.78
N LEU A 118 -2.69 -3.69 6.13
CA LEU A 118 -3.00 -2.61 5.20
C LEU A 118 -3.16 -1.29 5.96
N ILE A 119 -2.71 -0.21 5.33
CA ILE A 119 -2.86 1.11 5.92
C ILE A 119 -4.28 1.59 5.61
N THR A 120 -4.95 2.12 6.60
CA THR A 120 -6.31 2.60 6.44
C THR A 120 -6.44 3.98 7.06
N VAL A 121 -7.64 4.56 7.00
CA VAL A 121 -7.89 5.87 7.59
C VAL A 121 -8.78 5.69 8.82
N ASP A 122 -8.75 6.69 9.69
CA ASP A 122 -9.46 6.65 10.94
C ASP A 122 -10.82 7.32 10.76
N GLY A 123 -11.78 6.59 10.25
CA GLY A 123 -13.12 7.09 10.06
C GLY A 123 -13.54 7.16 8.61
N ASP A 124 -14.71 7.72 8.37
CA ASP A 124 -15.28 7.76 7.04
C ASP A 124 -14.78 8.95 6.26
N ILE A 125 -14.34 8.70 5.04
CA ILE A 125 -13.93 9.75 4.14
C ILE A 125 -14.14 9.22 2.73
N GLY A 126 -14.38 10.11 1.78
CA GLY A 126 -14.69 9.68 0.43
C GLY A 126 -13.51 9.05 -0.29
N THR A 127 -13.81 8.10 -1.18
CA THR A 127 -12.77 7.51 -2.02
C THR A 127 -12.25 8.58 -2.96
N GLY A 128 -10.96 8.52 -3.25
CA GLY A 128 -10.30 9.55 -4.04
C GLY A 128 -9.75 10.71 -3.22
N SER A 129 -10.00 10.73 -1.91
CA SER A 129 -9.46 11.78 -1.05
C SER A 129 -7.94 11.70 -1.04
N GLN A 130 -7.30 12.83 -1.06
CA GLN A 130 -5.84 12.87 -1.09
C GLN A 130 -5.25 12.69 0.30
N VAL A 131 -4.20 11.89 0.37
CA VAL A 131 -3.45 11.67 1.61
C VAL A 131 -2.17 12.48 1.51
N ARG A 132 -1.88 13.25 2.52
CA ARG A 132 -0.70 14.11 2.48
C ARG A 132 -0.20 14.44 3.88
#